data_5bffe7fc1c286f430ae3b957135c8c09
#
_entry.id   5bffe7fc1c286f430ae3b957135c8c09
#
_cell.length_a   1.000
_cell.length_b   1.000
_cell.length_c   1.000
_cell.angle_alpha   90.00
_cell.angle_beta   90.00
_cell.angle_gamma   90.00
#
_symmetry.space_group_name_H-M   'P 1'
#
loop_
_entity.id
_entity.type
_entity.pdbx_description
1 polymer ?
#
loop_
_entity_poly.entity_id
_entity_poly.type
_entity_poly.pdbx_seq_one_letter_code
_entity_poly.pdbx_strand_id
1 'polypeptide(L)'
;MAVSEPPQHTISFGPHVANDAELRLVGDVKGKRVLELGLPYGHANSVAMAQSGARAMAIDNSSERIALARRTAETAEVRVEFHQAELADMGFVTSSSLDLVLCIDKLNSVDDIDRLLRQVHRVLKSEASFVAVVEHPAAAMFDNDDAVARRRYGADGALTIGELCMSLQRSNFALDLLYELMPLNAPRALVPT
;
A
#
# COMPACT_ATOMS: atom_id res chain seq x y z
N MET A 1 -17.65 -18.60 -10.53
CA MET A 1 -17.94 -17.24 -11.05
C MET A 1 -16.61 -16.55 -11.24
N ALA A 2 -16.28 -16.11 -12.45
CA ALA A 2 -15.04 -15.37 -12.69
C ALA A 2 -15.13 -14.06 -11.91
N VAL A 3 -14.17 -13.80 -11.02
CA VAL A 3 -14.00 -12.50 -10.36
C VAL A 3 -13.62 -11.54 -11.49
N SER A 4 -14.50 -10.60 -11.83
CA SER A 4 -14.17 -9.55 -12.79
C SER A 4 -13.01 -8.75 -12.24
N GLU A 5 -11.96 -8.58 -13.03
CA GLU A 5 -10.90 -7.63 -12.71
C GLU A 5 -11.55 -6.27 -12.36
N PRO A 6 -11.08 -5.61 -11.30
CA PRO A 6 -11.59 -4.29 -10.95
C PRO A 6 -11.42 -3.34 -12.15
N PRO A 7 -12.32 -2.38 -12.34
CA PRO A 7 -12.20 -1.40 -13.42
C PRO A 7 -10.82 -0.72 -13.34
N GLN A 8 -10.19 -0.49 -14.50
CA GLN A 8 -8.80 -0.01 -14.66
C GLN A 8 -8.45 1.28 -13.88
N HIS A 9 -9.44 1.97 -13.31
CA HIS A 9 -9.28 3.23 -12.56
C HIS A 9 -9.44 3.07 -11.05
N THR A 10 -9.56 1.82 -10.54
CA THR A 10 -9.82 1.59 -9.12
C THR A 10 -8.52 1.31 -8.38
N ILE A 11 -8.30 2.00 -7.27
CA ILE A 11 -7.17 1.74 -6.37
C ILE A 11 -7.39 0.39 -5.69
N SER A 12 -6.40 -0.49 -5.82
CA SER A 12 -6.42 -1.86 -5.31
C SER A 12 -5.59 -1.95 -4.03
N PHE A 13 -6.12 -2.65 -3.03
CA PHE A 13 -5.41 -2.96 -1.78
C PHE A 13 -4.80 -4.38 -1.77
N GLY A 14 -4.92 -5.09 -2.89
CA GLY A 14 -4.36 -6.42 -3.05
C GLY A 14 -5.30 -7.33 -3.85
N PRO A 15 -4.85 -8.54 -4.20
CA PRO A 15 -5.68 -9.50 -4.91
C PRO A 15 -6.80 -10.03 -4.00
N HIS A 16 -7.99 -10.16 -4.56
CA HIS A 16 -9.16 -10.77 -3.90
C HIS A 16 -9.67 -10.09 -2.63
N VAL A 17 -9.26 -8.86 -2.35
CA VAL A 17 -9.79 -8.04 -1.25
C VAL A 17 -10.61 -6.88 -1.79
N ALA A 18 -11.42 -6.24 -0.91
CA ALA A 18 -12.18 -5.05 -1.24
C ALA A 18 -11.22 -3.93 -1.70
N ASN A 19 -11.63 -3.17 -2.70
CA ASN A 19 -10.88 -2.06 -3.27
C ASN A 19 -11.36 -0.69 -2.73
N ASP A 20 -10.75 0.41 -3.18
CA ASP A 20 -11.09 1.75 -2.67
C ASP A 20 -12.49 2.24 -3.08
N ALA A 21 -13.08 1.71 -4.14
CA ALA A 21 -14.48 2.03 -4.48
C ALA A 21 -15.46 1.56 -3.39
N GLU A 22 -15.09 0.50 -2.67
CA GLU A 22 -15.87 -0.07 -1.56
C GLU A 22 -15.46 0.54 -0.21
N LEU A 23 -14.15 0.65 0.07
CA LEU A 23 -13.62 1.03 1.38
C LEU A 23 -13.47 2.54 1.58
N ARG A 24 -13.23 3.28 0.49
CA ARG A 24 -13.07 4.76 0.48
C ARG A 24 -11.98 5.27 1.43
N LEU A 25 -10.87 4.53 1.55
CA LEU A 25 -9.75 4.89 2.41
C LEU A 25 -8.88 5.99 1.81
N VAL A 26 -8.76 6.01 0.49
CA VAL A 26 -7.97 7.00 -0.26
C VAL A 26 -8.82 8.24 -0.60
N GLY A 27 -10.09 8.04 -0.89
CA GLY A 27 -11.03 9.10 -1.22
C GLY A 27 -10.72 9.82 -2.53
N ASP A 28 -11.21 11.07 -2.67
CA ASP A 28 -11.00 11.86 -3.88
C ASP A 28 -9.54 12.35 -3.97
N VAL A 29 -8.86 11.96 -5.06
CA VAL A 29 -7.46 12.33 -5.34
C VAL A 29 -7.30 13.41 -6.42
N LYS A 30 -8.40 13.90 -7.00
CA LYS A 30 -8.37 14.88 -8.08
C LYS A 30 -7.61 16.15 -7.67
N GLY A 31 -6.60 16.51 -8.45
CA GLY A 31 -5.74 17.68 -8.18
C GLY A 31 -4.73 17.51 -7.04
N LYS A 32 -4.80 16.41 -6.29
CA LYS A 32 -3.86 16.11 -5.18
C LYS A 32 -2.50 15.64 -5.70
N ARG A 33 -1.47 15.85 -4.88
CA ARG A 33 -0.14 15.28 -5.07
C ARG A 33 -0.05 14.00 -4.25
N VAL A 34 0.18 12.88 -4.92
CA VAL A 34 0.15 11.55 -4.31
C VAL A 34 1.44 10.78 -4.60
N LEU A 35 1.85 9.92 -3.67
CA LEU A 35 3.02 9.05 -3.82
C LEU A 35 2.64 7.60 -3.53
N GLU A 36 2.96 6.71 -4.46
CA GLU A 36 2.91 5.26 -4.24
C GLU A 36 4.31 4.75 -3.84
N LEU A 37 4.40 4.09 -2.68
CA LEU A 37 5.63 3.48 -2.17
C LEU A 37 5.65 1.99 -2.52
N GLY A 38 6.57 1.64 -3.42
CA GLY A 38 6.69 0.30 -3.96
C GLY A 38 5.60 -0.03 -4.97
N LEU A 39 6.01 -0.60 -6.07
CA LEU A 39 5.12 -0.95 -7.18
C LEU A 39 4.78 -2.44 -7.17
N PRO A 40 3.55 -2.83 -7.48
CA PRO A 40 3.19 -4.24 -7.71
C PRO A 40 3.72 -4.72 -9.07
N TYR A 41 3.70 -6.02 -9.29
CA TYR A 41 3.94 -6.59 -10.64
C TYR A 41 2.73 -6.46 -11.58
N GLY A 42 1.60 -5.97 -11.08
CA GLY A 42 0.38 -5.77 -11.84
C GLY A 42 0.07 -4.29 -12.09
N HIS A 43 -1.17 -3.93 -11.85
CA HIS A 43 -1.65 -2.56 -12.05
C HIS A 43 -1.17 -1.64 -10.92
N ALA A 44 -0.37 -0.63 -11.25
CA ALA A 44 0.12 0.34 -10.29
C ALA A 44 -0.99 1.32 -9.87
N ASN A 45 -1.16 1.53 -8.57
CA ASN A 45 -2.15 2.46 -8.04
C ASN A 45 -1.85 3.92 -8.41
N SER A 46 -0.57 4.29 -8.58
CA SER A 46 -0.17 5.60 -9.09
C SER A 46 -0.76 5.90 -10.46
N VAL A 47 -0.90 4.89 -11.33
CA VAL A 47 -1.56 5.03 -12.63
C VAL A 47 -3.06 5.27 -12.44
N ALA A 48 -3.74 4.48 -11.62
CA ALA A 48 -5.16 4.65 -11.31
C ALA A 48 -5.46 6.02 -10.69
N MET A 49 -4.60 6.48 -9.77
CA MET A 49 -4.72 7.81 -9.18
C MET A 49 -4.51 8.92 -10.22
N ALA A 50 -3.55 8.77 -11.14
CA ALA A 50 -3.32 9.72 -12.24
C ALA A 50 -4.53 9.78 -13.19
N GLN A 51 -5.14 8.65 -13.51
CA GLN A 51 -6.38 8.59 -14.31
C GLN A 51 -7.55 9.30 -13.60
N SER A 52 -7.55 9.31 -12.26
CA SER A 52 -8.50 10.05 -11.43
C SER A 52 -8.14 11.54 -11.27
N GLY A 53 -7.09 12.02 -11.97
CA GLY A 53 -6.69 13.42 -12.01
C GLY A 53 -5.71 13.85 -10.92
N ALA A 54 -5.06 12.92 -10.24
CA ALA A 54 -3.97 13.22 -9.31
C ALA A 54 -2.66 13.56 -10.04
N ARG A 55 -1.78 14.30 -9.36
CA ARG A 55 -0.36 14.43 -9.72
C ARG A 55 0.40 13.31 -9.03
N ALA A 56 0.51 12.18 -9.71
CA ALA A 56 1.01 10.95 -9.13
C ALA A 56 2.53 10.80 -9.30
N MET A 57 3.16 10.33 -8.24
CA MET A 57 4.55 9.88 -8.20
C MET A 57 4.58 8.44 -7.69
N ALA A 58 5.63 7.71 -8.06
CA ALA A 58 5.91 6.39 -7.51
C ALA A 58 7.41 6.18 -7.33
N ILE A 59 7.77 5.45 -6.27
CA ILE A 59 9.16 5.04 -5.99
C ILE A 59 9.22 3.54 -5.82
N ASP A 60 10.22 2.92 -6.42
CA ASP A 60 10.53 1.50 -6.25
C ASP A 60 12.03 1.26 -6.52
N ASN A 61 12.64 0.28 -5.88
CA ASN A 61 14.03 -0.08 -6.14
C ASN A 61 14.20 -0.99 -7.37
N SER A 62 13.14 -1.65 -7.84
CA SER A 62 13.15 -2.52 -9.02
C SER A 62 12.95 -1.74 -10.31
N SER A 63 14.00 -1.74 -11.15
CA SER A 63 13.91 -1.18 -12.50
C SER A 63 12.85 -1.88 -13.38
N GLU A 64 12.64 -3.18 -13.14
CA GLU A 64 11.63 -3.98 -13.88
C GLU A 64 10.20 -3.52 -13.55
N ARG A 65 9.87 -3.38 -12.25
CA ARG A 65 8.55 -2.88 -11.83
C ARG A 65 8.29 -1.47 -12.33
N ILE A 66 9.30 -0.60 -12.28
CA ILE A 66 9.21 0.77 -12.83
C ILE A 66 8.97 0.73 -14.34
N ALA A 67 9.70 -0.10 -15.08
CA ALA A 67 9.53 -0.21 -16.53
C ALA A 67 8.13 -0.73 -16.90
N LEU A 68 7.59 -1.67 -16.13
CA LEU A 68 6.23 -2.17 -16.30
C LEU A 68 5.19 -1.08 -16.03
N ALA A 69 5.31 -0.36 -14.91
CA ALA A 69 4.40 0.71 -14.53
C ALA A 69 4.43 1.88 -15.53
N ARG A 70 5.61 2.21 -16.10
CA ARG A 70 5.73 3.22 -17.17
C ARG A 70 4.93 2.83 -18.41
N ARG A 71 5.05 1.58 -18.87
CA ARG A 71 4.26 1.08 -20.02
C ARG A 71 2.76 1.15 -19.73
N THR A 72 2.35 0.80 -18.50
CA THR A 72 0.94 0.90 -18.10
C THR A 72 0.46 2.36 -18.12
N ALA A 73 1.27 3.31 -17.63
CA ALA A 73 0.95 4.73 -17.67
C ALA A 73 0.86 5.28 -19.11
N GLU A 74 1.79 4.87 -19.99
CA GLU A 74 1.77 5.20 -21.41
C GLU A 74 0.50 4.67 -22.10
N THR A 75 0.14 3.41 -21.85
CA THR A 75 -1.10 2.81 -22.41
C THR A 75 -2.35 3.49 -21.89
N ALA A 76 -2.33 3.94 -20.64
CA ALA A 76 -3.43 4.67 -20.00
C ALA A 76 -3.46 6.18 -20.36
N GLU A 77 -2.50 6.65 -21.15
CA GLU A 77 -2.33 8.06 -21.55
C GLU A 77 -2.26 9.03 -20.36
N VAL A 78 -1.66 8.61 -19.24
CA VAL A 78 -1.48 9.42 -18.04
C VAL A 78 -0.02 9.66 -17.71
N ARG A 79 0.23 10.73 -16.95
CA ARG A 79 1.57 11.12 -16.52
C ARG A 79 1.78 10.72 -15.05
N VAL A 80 2.76 9.85 -14.81
CA VAL A 80 3.26 9.50 -13.47
C VAL A 80 4.75 9.74 -13.42
N GLU A 81 5.25 10.33 -12.34
CA GLU A 81 6.68 10.55 -12.11
C GLU A 81 7.25 9.33 -11.38
N PHE A 82 8.14 8.57 -12.03
CA PHE A 82 8.73 7.34 -11.48
C PHE A 82 10.18 7.58 -11.04
N HIS A 83 10.48 7.20 -9.81
CA HIS A 83 11.82 7.26 -9.20
C HIS A 83 12.31 5.86 -8.87
N GLN A 84 13.54 5.54 -9.33
CA GLN A 84 14.20 4.30 -8.95
C GLN A 84 15.13 4.57 -7.77
N ALA A 85 14.71 4.17 -6.58
CA ALA A 85 15.48 4.31 -5.34
C ALA A 85 14.89 3.39 -4.24
N GLU A 86 15.58 3.30 -3.11
CA GLU A 86 15.01 2.68 -1.92
C GLU A 86 13.80 3.48 -1.41
N LEU A 87 12.81 2.79 -0.84
CA LEU A 87 11.52 3.42 -0.46
C LEU A 87 11.69 4.57 0.55
N ALA A 88 12.72 4.51 1.39
CA ALA A 88 13.02 5.57 2.35
C ALA A 88 13.83 6.75 1.74
N ASP A 89 14.25 6.68 0.48
CA ASP A 89 15.08 7.71 -0.15
C ASP A 89 14.22 8.73 -0.92
N MET A 90 13.43 9.50 -0.18
CA MET A 90 12.50 10.49 -0.70
C MET A 90 13.09 11.90 -0.85
N GLY A 91 14.40 12.00 -1.14
CA GLY A 91 15.09 13.31 -1.31
C GLY A 91 14.54 14.18 -2.44
N PHE A 92 13.89 13.55 -3.43
CA PHE A 92 13.24 14.23 -4.55
C PHE A 92 11.88 14.88 -4.18
N VAL A 93 11.31 14.53 -3.00
CA VAL A 93 10.04 15.09 -2.53
C VAL A 93 10.29 16.18 -1.49
N THR A 94 9.74 17.36 -1.75
CA THR A 94 9.76 18.48 -0.81
C THR A 94 8.96 18.14 0.45
N SER A 95 9.42 18.59 1.62
CA SER A 95 8.69 18.43 2.88
C SER A 95 7.31 19.06 2.80
N SER A 96 6.34 18.45 3.48
CA SER A 96 4.95 18.95 3.61
C SER A 96 4.31 19.29 2.25
N SER A 97 4.51 18.43 1.23
CA SER A 97 4.05 18.70 -0.13
C SER A 97 3.06 17.68 -0.67
N LEU A 98 2.89 16.54 -0.03
CA LEU A 98 1.99 15.48 -0.46
C LEU A 98 0.67 15.50 0.30
N ASP A 99 -0.39 15.18 -0.42
CA ASP A 99 -1.75 15.06 0.12
C ASP A 99 -2.09 13.60 0.50
N LEU A 100 -1.32 12.64 -0.02
CA LEU A 100 -1.48 11.21 0.25
C LEU A 100 -0.19 10.46 -0.02
N VAL A 101 0.12 9.49 0.83
CA VAL A 101 1.09 8.42 0.55
C VAL A 101 0.38 7.08 0.67
N LEU A 102 0.57 6.21 -0.33
CA LEU A 102 0.00 4.87 -0.40
C LEU A 102 1.13 3.84 -0.42
N CYS A 103 1.07 2.82 0.43
CA CYS A 103 2.03 1.71 0.49
C CYS A 103 1.29 0.39 0.59
N ILE A 104 1.36 -0.43 -0.46
CA ILE A 104 0.68 -1.72 -0.51
C ILE A 104 1.71 -2.84 -0.43
N ASP A 105 1.63 -3.64 0.64
CA ASP A 105 2.40 -4.86 0.86
C ASP A 105 3.93 -4.70 0.69
N LYS A 106 4.47 -3.54 1.10
CA LYS A 106 5.91 -3.25 1.01
C LYS A 106 6.56 -2.98 2.36
N LEU A 107 5.79 -2.69 3.41
CA LEU A 107 6.37 -2.33 4.71
C LEU A 107 7.19 -3.46 5.32
N ASN A 108 6.79 -4.72 5.13
CA ASN A 108 7.54 -5.90 5.61
C ASN A 108 8.87 -6.13 4.88
N SER A 109 9.08 -5.49 3.73
CA SER A 109 10.32 -5.61 2.94
C SER A 109 11.34 -4.49 3.21
N VAL A 110 11.07 -3.61 4.17
CA VAL A 110 11.94 -2.47 4.49
C VAL A 110 12.76 -2.77 5.74
N ASP A 111 14.07 -2.68 5.64
CA ASP A 111 15.00 -2.97 6.75
C ASP A 111 14.85 -1.98 7.92
N ASP A 112 14.63 -0.70 7.64
CA ASP A 112 14.45 0.37 8.64
C ASP A 112 13.09 1.05 8.44
N ILE A 113 12.05 0.45 9.03
CA ILE A 113 10.68 0.96 8.96
C ILE A 113 10.56 2.33 9.63
N ASP A 114 11.28 2.56 10.73
CA ASP A 114 11.22 3.84 11.44
C ASP A 114 11.81 4.98 10.58
N ARG A 115 12.88 4.71 9.81
CA ARG A 115 13.41 5.65 8.83
C ARG A 115 12.39 5.93 7.73
N LEU A 116 11.77 4.90 7.16
CA LEU A 116 10.74 5.05 6.15
C LEU A 116 9.60 5.92 6.67
N LEU A 117 9.03 5.60 7.82
CA LEU A 117 7.90 6.32 8.40
C LEU A 117 8.23 7.79 8.71
N ARG A 118 9.45 8.08 9.21
CA ARG A 118 9.91 9.47 9.38
C ARG A 118 9.97 10.22 8.04
N GLN A 119 10.38 9.57 6.94
CA GLN A 119 10.39 10.19 5.62
C GLN A 119 8.96 10.40 5.10
N VAL A 120 8.07 9.43 5.27
CA VAL A 120 6.65 9.58 4.92
C VAL A 120 6.03 10.77 5.67
N HIS A 121 6.24 10.84 6.99
CA HIS A 121 5.76 11.97 7.80
C HIS A 121 6.33 13.32 7.33
N ARG A 122 7.62 13.37 6.98
CA ARG A 122 8.26 14.59 6.48
C ARG A 122 7.63 15.13 5.19
N VAL A 123 7.27 14.25 4.26
CA VAL A 123 6.76 14.66 2.94
C VAL A 123 5.26 14.94 2.93
N LEU A 124 4.50 14.36 3.86
CA LEU A 124 3.07 14.62 4.01
C LEU A 124 2.80 16.03 4.52
N LYS A 125 1.75 16.65 4.03
CA LYS A 125 1.17 17.87 4.63
C LYS A 125 0.58 17.55 6.00
N SER A 126 0.33 18.58 6.80
CA SER A 126 -0.49 18.43 8.00
C SER A 126 -1.86 17.86 7.62
N GLU A 127 -2.38 16.94 8.43
CA GLU A 127 -3.68 16.25 8.24
C GLU A 127 -3.78 15.41 6.94
N ALA A 128 -2.67 15.22 6.21
CA ALA A 128 -2.64 14.35 5.04
C ALA A 128 -2.52 12.88 5.44
N SER A 129 -3.07 11.99 4.63
CA SER A 129 -3.20 10.58 4.97
C SER A 129 -2.01 9.75 4.50
N PHE A 130 -1.61 8.80 5.34
CA PHE A 130 -0.79 7.65 4.97
C PHE A 130 -1.68 6.40 5.00
N VAL A 131 -1.87 5.77 3.86
CA VAL A 131 -2.61 4.50 3.74
C VAL A 131 -1.61 3.38 3.51
N ALA A 132 -1.55 2.44 4.43
CA ALA A 132 -0.66 1.28 4.34
C ALA A 132 -1.46 -0.02 4.41
N VAL A 133 -1.12 -0.96 3.55
CA VAL A 133 -1.63 -2.33 3.60
C VAL A 133 -0.44 -3.25 3.83
N VAL A 134 -0.58 -4.14 4.79
CA VAL A 134 0.43 -5.14 5.14
C VAL A 134 -0.22 -6.53 5.17
N GLU A 135 0.58 -7.55 4.88
CA GLU A 135 0.14 -8.91 5.14
C GLU A 135 -0.12 -9.07 6.65
N HIS A 136 -1.27 -9.64 7.00
CA HIS A 136 -1.61 -9.83 8.39
C HIS A 136 -0.64 -10.83 9.04
N PRO A 137 0.02 -10.48 10.16
CA PRO A 137 1.06 -11.34 10.74
C PRO A 137 0.57 -12.73 11.19
N ALA A 138 -0.74 -12.90 11.39
CA ALA A 138 -1.30 -14.21 11.61
C ALA A 138 -1.31 -15.06 10.33
N ALA A 139 -1.41 -14.48 9.14
CA ALA A 139 -1.32 -15.25 7.89
C ALA A 139 0.07 -15.88 7.73
N ALA A 140 1.13 -15.18 8.14
CA ALA A 140 2.49 -15.69 8.13
C ALA A 140 2.73 -16.88 9.07
N MET A 141 1.81 -17.19 9.99
CA MET A 141 1.92 -18.36 10.88
C MET A 141 1.63 -19.68 10.15
N PHE A 142 0.94 -19.63 9.01
CA PHE A 142 0.47 -20.79 8.29
C PHE A 142 1.25 -20.99 6.99
N ASP A 143 1.43 -22.26 6.60
CA ASP A 143 1.83 -22.60 5.24
C ASP A 143 0.58 -22.70 4.36
N ASN A 144 0.74 -22.55 3.05
CA ASN A 144 -0.36 -22.53 2.09
C ASN A 144 -1.42 -23.59 2.38
N ASP A 145 -2.65 -23.17 2.55
CA ASP A 145 -3.84 -24.02 2.76
C ASP A 145 -3.83 -24.96 4.01
N ASP A 146 -2.84 -24.80 4.89
CA ASP A 146 -2.79 -25.58 6.14
C ASP A 146 -3.58 -24.84 7.26
N ALA A 147 -4.43 -25.56 7.97
CA ALA A 147 -5.14 -25.05 9.14
C ALA A 147 -4.30 -25.08 10.43
N VAL A 148 -3.06 -25.54 10.34
CA VAL A 148 -2.15 -25.68 11.48
C VAL A 148 -1.07 -24.62 11.43
N ALA A 149 -0.97 -23.81 12.49
CA ALA A 149 0.09 -22.83 12.63
C ALA A 149 1.46 -23.53 12.73
N ARG A 150 2.36 -23.21 11.80
CA ARG A 150 3.73 -23.74 11.72
C ARG A 150 4.77 -22.80 12.30
N ARG A 151 4.46 -21.51 12.35
CA ARG A 151 5.34 -20.46 12.86
C ARG A 151 4.68 -19.69 13.99
N ARG A 152 5.48 -18.99 14.77
CA ARG A 152 4.97 -18.09 15.82
C ARG A 152 4.47 -16.80 15.20
N TYR A 153 3.52 -16.14 15.84
CA TYR A 153 3.12 -14.78 15.52
C TYR A 153 4.33 -13.85 15.58
N GLY A 154 4.56 -13.07 14.51
CA GLY A 154 5.73 -12.20 14.39
C GLY A 154 7.04 -12.95 14.14
N ALA A 155 7.01 -14.22 13.69
CA ALA A 155 8.20 -14.95 13.29
C ALA A 155 8.78 -14.39 11.98
N ASP A 156 10.06 -14.71 11.73
CA ASP A 156 10.78 -14.42 10.48
C ASP A 156 10.78 -12.93 10.09
N GLY A 157 10.71 -12.03 11.08
CA GLY A 157 10.69 -10.58 10.85
C GLY A 157 9.35 -10.02 10.36
N ALA A 158 8.29 -10.82 10.39
CA ALA A 158 6.94 -10.31 10.10
C ALA A 158 6.56 -9.25 11.13
N LEU A 159 6.24 -8.07 10.65
CA LEU A 159 5.85 -6.93 11.47
C LEU A 159 4.52 -7.23 12.16
N THR A 160 4.52 -7.31 13.48
CA THR A 160 3.29 -7.49 14.24
C THR A 160 2.44 -6.20 14.20
N ILE A 161 1.13 -6.32 14.37
CA ILE A 161 0.24 -5.14 14.43
C ILE A 161 0.69 -4.18 15.54
N GLY A 162 1.09 -4.71 16.70
CA GLY A 162 1.57 -3.89 17.81
C GLY A 162 2.86 -3.12 17.47
N GLU A 163 3.83 -3.77 16.82
CA GLU A 163 5.07 -3.11 16.37
C GLU A 163 4.79 -2.05 15.33
N LEU A 164 3.93 -2.32 14.35
CA LEU A 164 3.52 -1.33 13.36
C LEU A 164 2.88 -0.10 14.02
N CYS A 165 1.93 -0.31 14.94
CA CYS A 165 1.29 0.78 15.67
C CYS A 165 2.30 1.60 16.48
N MET A 166 3.26 0.94 17.14
CA MET A 166 4.33 1.62 17.89
C MET A 166 5.25 2.43 16.99
N SER A 167 5.65 1.89 15.82
CA SER A 167 6.50 2.60 14.86
C SER A 167 5.77 3.80 14.23
N LEU A 168 4.49 3.68 13.93
CA LEU A 168 3.65 4.79 13.49
C LEU A 168 3.60 5.89 14.56
N GLN A 169 3.32 5.54 15.81
CA GLN A 169 3.26 6.50 16.92
C GLN A 169 4.60 7.20 17.16
N ARG A 170 5.73 6.46 17.14
CA ARG A 170 7.08 7.02 17.25
C ARG A 170 7.44 7.99 16.13
N SER A 171 6.81 7.80 14.96
CA SER A 171 6.99 8.63 13.78
C SER A 171 5.93 9.76 13.67
N ASN A 172 5.23 10.06 14.78
CA ASN A 172 4.19 11.10 14.91
C ASN A 172 2.95 10.89 14.03
N PHE A 173 2.61 9.65 13.67
CA PHE A 173 1.33 9.32 13.08
C PHE A 173 0.29 9.04 14.16
N ALA A 174 -0.93 9.55 13.96
CA ALA A 174 -2.12 9.09 14.66
C ALA A 174 -2.79 8.00 13.84
N LEU A 175 -3.07 6.84 14.44
CA LEU A 175 -3.84 5.79 13.80
C LEU A 175 -5.32 6.18 13.84
N ASP A 176 -5.90 6.43 12.68
CA ASP A 176 -7.30 6.82 12.53
C ASP A 176 -8.19 5.59 12.29
N LEU A 177 -7.78 4.72 11.38
CA LEU A 177 -8.53 3.52 11.00
C LEU A 177 -7.61 2.30 10.91
N LEU A 178 -8.11 1.15 11.36
CA LEU A 178 -7.50 -0.17 11.17
C LEU A 178 -8.57 -1.12 10.63
N TYR A 179 -8.31 -1.70 9.45
CA TYR A 179 -9.15 -2.71 8.84
C TYR A 179 -8.40 -4.02 8.69
N GLU A 180 -9.03 -5.13 9.06
CA GLU A 180 -8.57 -6.47 8.70
C GLU A 180 -9.36 -6.91 7.47
N LEU A 181 -8.70 -6.86 6.30
CA LEU A 181 -9.32 -7.21 5.03
C LEU A 181 -9.34 -8.74 4.85
N MET A 182 -10.53 -9.27 4.65
CA MET A 182 -10.74 -10.69 4.35
C MET A 182 -10.83 -10.89 2.84
N PRO A 183 -10.31 -12.02 2.30
CA PRO A 183 -10.51 -12.36 0.91
C PRO A 183 -12.01 -12.45 0.58
N LEU A 184 -12.45 -11.82 -0.51
CA LEU A 184 -13.85 -11.78 -0.95
C LEU A 184 -14.46 -13.18 -1.17
N ASN A 185 -13.62 -14.17 -1.46
CA ASN A 185 -14.03 -15.56 -1.69
C ASN A 185 -13.74 -16.48 -0.49
N ALA A 186 -13.31 -15.95 0.65
CA ALA A 186 -13.12 -16.77 1.84
C ALA A 186 -14.48 -17.38 2.25
N PRO A 187 -14.58 -18.70 2.48
CA PRO A 187 -15.78 -19.26 3.04
C PRO A 187 -16.03 -18.60 4.39
N ARG A 188 -17.22 -18.00 4.57
CA ARG A 188 -17.63 -17.49 5.88
C ARG A 188 -17.56 -18.67 6.83
N ALA A 189 -16.65 -18.64 7.79
CA ALA A 189 -16.65 -19.62 8.87
C ALA A 189 -18.06 -19.62 9.49
N LEU A 190 -18.73 -20.75 9.41
CA LEU A 190 -19.98 -20.94 10.15
C LEU A 190 -19.60 -20.80 11.62
N VAL A 191 -20.01 -19.70 12.25
CA VAL A 191 -19.95 -19.59 13.70
C VAL A 191 -20.88 -20.72 14.23
N PRO A 192 -20.36 -21.69 14.98
CA PRO A 192 -21.22 -22.67 15.59
C PRO A 192 -22.21 -21.94 16.51
N THR A 193 -23.48 -22.09 16.25
CA THR A 193 -24.55 -21.65 17.16
C THR A 193 -24.54 -22.46 18.44
#